data_5d9f7e6cbb68e3ce72976f39c2090575
#
_entry.id   5d9f7e6cbb68e3ce72976f39c2090575
#
_cell.length_a   1.000
_cell.length_b   1.000
_cell.length_c   1.000
_cell.angle_alpha   90.00
_cell.angle_beta   90.00
_cell.angle_gamma   90.00
#
_symmetry.space_group_name_H-M   'P 1'
#
loop_
_entity.id
_entity.type
_entity.pdbx_description
1 polymer ?
#
loop_
_entity_poly.entity_id
_entity_poly.type
_entity_poly.pdbx_seq_one_letter_code
_entity_poly.pdbx_strand_id
1 'polypeptide(L)'
;RSVRAAKEIDDWANMSIGDKMQREPNIKRIKNQIAPYFKEHKDRFFGSIIVLVYKGKISFEKLSEFNAKVPNAYQSQGDKMGFLTIDGGTLIALDGQHRLLALKEVCENPTEGDFSIDVPKDEVSVIFLNHESSQKTRSIFNTVNKYAKPTSAGDNIITSEEDGYAILTRRLIEVGDGVLKETVVNWKNNTLTDKSTHFT
;
A
#
# COMPACT_ATOMS: atom_id res chain seq x y z
N ARG A 1 -18.58 -1.97 9.78
CA ARG A 1 -18.65 -1.12 8.54
C ARG A 1 -17.52 -1.50 7.62
N SER A 2 -17.77 -1.59 6.31
CA SER A 2 -16.74 -1.88 5.32
C SER A 2 -16.08 -0.61 4.79
N VAL A 3 -14.78 -0.67 4.55
CA VAL A 3 -14.04 0.38 3.82
C VAL A 3 -14.43 0.29 2.35
N ARG A 4 -14.70 1.44 1.72
CA ARG A 4 -15.18 1.55 0.34
C ARG A 4 -14.10 2.11 -0.58
N ALA A 5 -14.01 1.55 -1.77
CA ALA A 5 -13.28 2.16 -2.88
C ALA A 5 -14.19 3.15 -3.62
N ALA A 6 -13.62 4.00 -4.50
CA ALA A 6 -14.37 5.02 -5.23
C ALA A 6 -15.67 4.50 -5.89
N LYS A 7 -15.59 3.37 -6.57
CA LYS A 7 -16.74 2.76 -7.26
C LYS A 7 -17.85 2.23 -6.34
N GLU A 8 -17.56 2.09 -5.05
CA GLU A 8 -18.49 1.53 -4.04
C GLU A 8 -19.15 2.64 -3.21
N ILE A 9 -18.82 3.90 -3.47
CA ILE A 9 -19.39 5.06 -2.76
C ILE A 9 -20.69 5.44 -3.44
N ASP A 10 -21.78 5.39 -2.68
CA ASP A 10 -23.08 5.89 -3.12
C ASP A 10 -22.93 7.36 -3.53
N ASP A 11 -23.60 7.78 -4.61
CA ASP A 11 -23.52 9.12 -5.17
C ASP A 11 -22.15 9.60 -5.68
N TRP A 12 -21.16 8.71 -5.86
CA TRP A 12 -19.86 9.11 -6.39
C TRP A 12 -19.95 9.93 -7.68
N ALA A 13 -20.87 9.56 -8.58
CA ALA A 13 -21.07 10.27 -9.84
C ALA A 13 -21.52 11.73 -9.61
N ASN A 14 -22.32 11.96 -8.57
CA ASN A 14 -22.93 13.25 -8.24
C ASN A 14 -22.06 14.11 -7.31
N MET A 15 -20.98 13.55 -6.77
CA MET A 15 -20.07 14.32 -5.93
C MET A 15 -19.35 15.40 -6.73
N SER A 16 -19.13 16.56 -6.11
CA SER A 16 -18.32 17.62 -6.72
C SER A 16 -16.90 17.12 -7.01
N ILE A 17 -16.23 17.69 -8.01
CA ILE A 17 -14.82 17.40 -8.31
C ILE A 17 -13.95 17.60 -7.05
N GLY A 18 -14.30 18.58 -6.22
CA GLY A 18 -13.62 18.87 -4.97
C GLY A 18 -13.75 17.77 -3.90
N ASP A 19 -14.82 16.99 -3.94
CA ASP A 19 -15.12 15.93 -2.98
C ASP A 19 -14.72 14.54 -3.52
N LYS A 20 -14.43 14.42 -4.82
CA LYS A 20 -13.90 13.19 -5.43
C LYS A 20 -12.43 13.02 -5.06
N MET A 21 -12.20 12.34 -3.95
CA MET A 21 -10.86 12.18 -3.35
C MET A 21 -10.14 10.89 -3.77
N GLN A 22 -10.66 10.21 -4.79
CA GLN A 22 -10.07 8.99 -5.33
C GLN A 22 -10.06 9.04 -6.86
N ARG A 23 -9.16 8.27 -7.46
CA ARG A 23 -9.19 7.97 -8.88
C ARG A 23 -10.01 6.70 -9.11
N GLU A 24 -10.57 6.55 -10.31
CA GLU A 24 -11.17 5.28 -10.69
C GLU A 24 -10.13 4.15 -10.59
N PRO A 25 -10.51 3.01 -9.97
CA PRO A 25 -9.59 1.91 -9.82
C PRO A 25 -9.29 1.24 -11.16
N ASN A 26 -8.03 0.92 -11.39
CA ASN A 26 -7.61 0.16 -12.56
C ASN A 26 -7.91 -1.34 -12.36
N ILE A 27 -9.04 -1.79 -12.89
CA ILE A 27 -9.51 -3.18 -12.73
C ILE A 27 -8.54 -4.20 -13.38
N LYS A 28 -7.89 -3.84 -14.49
CA LYS A 28 -6.89 -4.73 -15.11
C LYS A 28 -5.70 -4.97 -14.19
N ARG A 29 -5.21 -3.93 -13.53
CA ARG A 29 -4.14 -4.04 -12.54
C ARG A 29 -4.55 -4.92 -11.36
N ILE A 30 -5.78 -4.75 -10.87
CA ILE A 30 -6.29 -5.55 -9.75
C ILE A 30 -6.30 -7.03 -10.14
N LYS A 31 -6.92 -7.38 -11.27
CA LYS A 31 -7.12 -8.78 -11.69
C LYS A 31 -5.85 -9.46 -12.18
N ASN A 32 -4.95 -8.74 -12.86
CA ASN A 32 -3.81 -9.34 -13.54
C ASN A 32 -2.49 -9.23 -12.76
N GLN A 33 -2.44 -8.42 -11.71
CA GLN A 33 -1.20 -8.19 -10.95
C GLN A 33 -1.40 -8.40 -9.45
N ILE A 34 -2.35 -7.67 -8.82
CA ILE A 34 -2.44 -7.64 -7.36
C ILE A 34 -3.16 -8.87 -6.80
N ALA A 35 -4.29 -9.26 -7.38
CA ALA A 35 -5.01 -10.44 -6.92
C ALA A 35 -4.22 -11.75 -7.14
N PRO A 36 -3.54 -11.98 -8.28
CA PRO A 36 -2.63 -13.12 -8.44
C PRO A 36 -1.53 -13.13 -7.38
N TYR A 37 -0.86 -12.01 -7.12
CA TYR A 37 0.15 -11.92 -6.07
C TYR A 37 -0.38 -12.41 -4.70
N PHE A 38 -1.60 -12.03 -4.33
CA PHE A 38 -2.20 -12.50 -3.07
C PHE A 38 -2.52 -14.00 -3.06
N LYS A 39 -2.82 -14.58 -4.21
CA LYS A 39 -3.13 -16.00 -4.37
C LYS A 39 -1.90 -16.89 -4.43
N GLU A 40 -0.82 -16.41 -5.03
CA GLU A 40 0.37 -17.20 -5.36
C GLU A 40 1.44 -17.15 -4.28
N HIS A 41 1.46 -16.10 -3.44
CA HIS A 41 2.50 -15.92 -2.44
C HIS A 41 2.00 -16.18 -1.02
N LYS A 42 2.68 -17.09 -0.32
CA LYS A 42 2.41 -17.38 1.09
C LYS A 42 2.85 -16.22 1.99
N ASP A 43 4.06 -15.72 1.76
CA ASP A 43 4.69 -14.64 2.54
C ASP A 43 4.41 -13.26 1.91
N ARG A 44 3.15 -13.02 1.56
CA ARG A 44 2.70 -11.78 0.93
C ARG A 44 2.77 -10.60 1.88
N PHE A 45 3.19 -9.47 1.38
CA PHE A 45 3.27 -8.23 2.13
C PHE A 45 2.18 -7.24 1.69
N PHE A 46 1.47 -6.71 2.69
CA PHE A 46 0.45 -5.67 2.49
C PHE A 46 0.99 -4.34 2.99
N GLY A 47 1.15 -3.38 2.10
CA GLY A 47 1.39 -2.00 2.53
C GLY A 47 0.15 -1.42 3.22
N SER A 48 0.33 -0.44 4.11
CA SER A 48 -0.77 0.21 4.83
C SER A 48 -1.83 0.78 3.90
N ILE A 49 -3.09 0.70 4.32
CA ILE A 49 -4.21 1.36 3.65
C ILE A 49 -4.52 2.65 4.42
N ILE A 50 -4.65 3.77 3.72
CA ILE A 50 -5.05 5.04 4.32
C ILE A 50 -6.56 5.20 4.12
N VAL A 51 -7.28 5.29 5.23
CA VAL A 51 -8.74 5.37 5.26
C VAL A 51 -9.19 6.71 5.81
N LEU A 52 -9.99 7.43 5.03
CA LEU A 52 -10.67 8.64 5.44
C LEU A 52 -12.00 8.29 6.09
N VAL A 53 -12.26 8.82 7.27
CA VAL A 53 -13.58 8.80 7.91
C VAL A 53 -14.34 10.05 7.48
N TYR A 54 -15.14 9.91 6.42
CA TYR A 54 -15.89 11.03 5.83
C TYR A 54 -17.24 11.21 6.53
N LYS A 55 -17.48 12.40 7.05
CA LYS A 55 -18.71 12.75 7.81
C LYS A 55 -19.01 11.82 8.98
N GLY A 56 -17.98 11.23 9.58
CA GLY A 56 -18.04 10.42 10.80
C GLY A 56 -17.29 11.07 11.94
N LYS A 57 -17.38 10.48 13.12
CA LYS A 57 -16.66 10.89 14.32
C LYS A 57 -15.68 9.78 14.73
N ILE A 58 -14.44 10.14 14.94
CA ILE A 58 -13.43 9.25 15.51
C ILE A 58 -13.24 9.62 16.98
N SER A 59 -13.29 8.63 17.86
CA SER A 59 -12.87 8.75 19.25
C SER A 59 -11.83 7.70 19.58
N PHE A 60 -10.87 8.07 20.41
CA PHE A 60 -9.80 7.19 20.85
C PHE A 60 -9.77 7.16 22.35
N GLU A 61 -9.93 5.98 22.93
CA GLU A 61 -9.90 5.71 24.35
C GLU A 61 -8.57 5.04 24.69
N LYS A 62 -7.76 5.70 25.49
CA LYS A 62 -6.40 5.24 25.79
C LYS A 62 -6.43 4.01 26.69
N LEU A 63 -5.49 3.10 26.48
CA LEU A 63 -5.36 1.90 27.30
C LEU A 63 -5.14 2.23 28.78
N SER A 64 -4.45 3.33 29.07
CA SER A 64 -4.22 3.83 30.43
C SER A 64 -5.51 4.24 31.17
N GLU A 65 -6.60 4.54 30.45
CA GLU A 65 -7.90 4.92 31.03
C GLU A 65 -8.73 3.69 31.48
N PHE A 66 -8.36 2.49 31.08
CA PHE A 66 -9.09 1.25 31.39
C PHE A 66 -8.60 0.50 32.63
N ASN A 67 -8.04 1.13 33.62
CA ASN A 67 -7.48 0.43 34.79
C ASN A 67 -6.52 -0.74 34.45
N ALA A 68 -5.99 -0.77 33.24
CA ALA A 68 -5.00 -1.75 32.85
C ALA A 68 -3.74 -1.52 33.69
N LYS A 69 -3.26 -2.57 34.35
CA LYS A 69 -1.98 -2.54 35.08
C LYS A 69 -0.82 -2.42 34.07
N VAL A 70 -0.67 -1.24 33.51
CA VAL A 70 0.48 -0.93 32.67
C VAL A 70 1.67 -0.64 33.58
N PRO A 71 2.76 -1.38 33.53
CA PRO A 71 3.96 -1.10 34.33
C PRO A 71 4.44 0.33 34.10
N ASN A 72 4.93 1.00 35.13
CA ASN A 72 5.35 2.41 35.08
C ASN A 72 6.32 2.72 33.93
N ALA A 73 7.20 1.78 33.61
CA ALA A 73 8.13 1.91 32.48
C ALA A 73 7.44 2.03 31.10
N TYR A 74 6.18 1.62 30.98
CA TYR A 74 5.42 1.59 29.71
C TYR A 74 4.19 2.49 29.72
N GLN A 75 4.01 3.35 30.74
CA GLN A 75 2.83 4.23 30.82
C GLN A 75 2.72 5.17 29.61
N SER A 76 3.83 5.74 29.16
CA SER A 76 3.85 6.61 27.97
C SER A 76 3.44 5.89 26.67
N GLN A 77 3.64 4.57 26.59
CA GLN A 77 3.18 3.72 25.53
C GLN A 77 1.69 3.40 25.67
N GLY A 78 1.23 3.16 26.90
CA GLY A 78 -0.20 2.97 27.21
C GLY A 78 -1.08 4.15 26.79
N ASP A 79 -0.54 5.37 26.82
CA ASP A 79 -1.22 6.58 26.34
C ASP A 79 -1.34 6.66 24.81
N LYS A 80 -0.51 5.90 24.10
CA LYS A 80 -0.52 5.84 22.62
C LYS A 80 -1.26 4.63 22.07
N MET A 81 -1.63 3.69 22.93
CA MET A 81 -2.39 2.49 22.60
C MET A 81 -3.80 2.60 23.17
N GLY A 82 -4.77 2.02 22.49
CA GLY A 82 -6.15 2.10 22.97
C GLY A 82 -7.15 1.55 21.96
N PHE A 83 -8.41 1.90 22.19
CA PHE A 83 -9.51 1.52 21.34
C PHE A 83 -9.95 2.70 20.48
N LEU A 84 -10.08 2.42 19.19
CA LEU A 84 -10.56 3.38 18.20
C LEU A 84 -12.02 3.10 17.91
N THR A 85 -12.90 4.04 18.23
CA THR A 85 -14.32 3.97 17.89
C THR A 85 -14.61 4.94 16.75
N ILE A 86 -15.28 4.43 15.71
CA ILE A 86 -15.75 5.22 14.57
C ILE A 86 -17.27 5.21 14.57
N ASP A 87 -17.87 6.37 14.79
CA ASP A 87 -19.30 6.56 14.79
C ASP A 87 -19.77 7.35 13.56
N GLY A 88 -20.78 6.82 12.87
CA GLY A 88 -21.31 7.41 11.65
C GLY A 88 -20.33 7.42 10.47
N GLY A 89 -20.71 8.15 9.43
CA GLY A 89 -19.88 8.42 8.26
C GLY A 89 -19.62 7.26 7.32
N THR A 90 -18.82 7.54 6.30
CA THR A 90 -18.36 6.59 5.29
C THR A 90 -16.86 6.42 5.37
N LEU A 91 -16.39 5.18 5.34
CA LEU A 91 -14.96 4.85 5.32
C LEU A 91 -14.48 4.76 3.86
N ILE A 92 -13.59 5.64 3.47
CA ILE A 92 -13.11 5.77 2.09
C ILE A 92 -11.61 5.47 2.06
N ALA A 93 -11.19 4.50 1.26
CA ALA A 93 -9.78 4.23 1.05
C ALA A 93 -9.13 5.38 0.26
N LEU A 94 -8.42 6.27 0.94
CA LEU A 94 -7.74 7.42 0.33
C LEU A 94 -6.50 6.97 -0.46
N ASP A 95 -5.74 6.02 0.09
CA ASP A 95 -4.69 5.27 -0.60
C ASP A 95 -4.87 3.77 -0.35
N GLY A 96 -4.36 2.96 -1.28
CA GLY A 96 -4.46 1.51 -1.21
C GLY A 96 -5.78 0.92 -1.74
N GLN A 97 -6.62 1.69 -2.47
CA GLN A 97 -7.89 1.20 -3.00
C GLN A 97 -7.75 -0.04 -3.92
N HIS A 98 -6.66 -0.13 -4.71
CA HIS A 98 -6.40 -1.29 -5.56
C HIS A 98 -6.12 -2.54 -4.72
N ARG A 99 -5.33 -2.40 -3.64
CA ARG A 99 -5.05 -3.48 -2.68
C ARG A 99 -6.32 -3.92 -1.97
N LEU A 100 -7.12 -2.95 -1.50
CA LEU A 100 -8.41 -3.23 -0.86
C LEU A 100 -9.35 -4.02 -1.78
N LEU A 101 -9.48 -3.61 -3.05
CA LEU A 101 -10.34 -4.30 -4.01
C LEU A 101 -9.81 -5.68 -4.37
N ALA A 102 -8.48 -5.85 -4.48
CA ALA A 102 -7.88 -7.15 -4.72
C ALA A 102 -8.08 -8.09 -3.51
N LEU A 103 -7.93 -7.59 -2.28
CA LEU A 103 -8.23 -8.35 -1.07
C LEU A 103 -9.69 -8.81 -1.03
N LYS A 104 -10.64 -7.92 -1.31
CA LYS A 104 -12.06 -8.28 -1.39
C LYS A 104 -12.31 -9.35 -2.44
N GLU A 105 -11.76 -9.18 -3.65
CA GLU A 105 -11.90 -10.15 -4.74
C GLU A 105 -11.37 -11.54 -4.34
N VAL A 106 -10.20 -11.60 -3.70
CA VAL A 106 -9.60 -12.88 -3.28
C VAL A 106 -10.36 -13.51 -2.13
N CYS A 107 -10.80 -12.72 -1.14
CA CYS A 107 -11.58 -13.22 -0.01
C CYS A 107 -12.98 -13.71 -0.41
N GLU A 108 -13.62 -13.07 -1.40
CA GLU A 108 -14.93 -13.42 -1.90
C GLU A 108 -14.88 -14.63 -2.86
N ASN A 109 -13.75 -14.82 -3.55
CA ASN A 109 -13.55 -15.87 -4.56
C ASN A 109 -12.27 -16.68 -4.27
N PRO A 110 -12.21 -17.41 -3.14
CA PRO A 110 -11.08 -18.26 -2.82
C PRO A 110 -10.96 -19.39 -3.83
N THR A 111 -9.75 -19.76 -4.18
CA THR A 111 -9.46 -20.86 -5.10
C THR A 111 -8.82 -22.01 -4.35
N GLU A 112 -9.29 -23.23 -4.57
CA GLU A 112 -8.68 -24.41 -3.97
C GLU A 112 -7.32 -24.69 -4.62
N GLY A 113 -6.32 -24.94 -3.78
CA GLY A 113 -4.95 -25.26 -4.23
C GLY A 113 -4.00 -24.06 -4.32
N ASP A 114 -4.47 -22.83 -4.02
CA ASP A 114 -3.64 -21.64 -3.86
C ASP A 114 -3.70 -21.10 -2.42
N PHE A 115 -3.02 -19.98 -2.14
CA PHE A 115 -3.01 -19.37 -0.80
C PHE A 115 -4.20 -18.43 -0.53
N SER A 116 -5.19 -18.33 -1.40
CA SER A 116 -6.35 -17.46 -1.23
C SER A 116 -7.17 -17.77 0.03
N ILE A 117 -7.21 -19.04 0.44
CA ILE A 117 -7.91 -19.52 1.65
C ILE A 117 -7.31 -18.89 2.93
N ASP A 118 -6.03 -18.55 2.90
CA ASP A 118 -5.34 -17.96 4.06
C ASP A 118 -5.43 -16.44 4.12
N VAL A 119 -5.73 -15.77 3.00
CA VAL A 119 -5.84 -14.29 2.93
C VAL A 119 -6.78 -13.69 3.97
N PRO A 120 -7.94 -14.27 4.32
CA PRO A 120 -8.80 -13.72 5.37
C PRO A 120 -8.20 -13.75 6.78
N LYS A 121 -7.09 -14.47 7.00
CA LYS A 121 -6.36 -14.55 8.27
C LYS A 121 -5.24 -13.53 8.37
N ASP A 122 -4.90 -12.87 7.26
CA ASP A 122 -3.81 -11.90 7.24
C ASP A 122 -4.20 -10.59 7.91
N GLU A 123 -3.20 -9.92 8.47
CA GLU A 123 -3.36 -8.63 9.11
C GLU A 123 -2.89 -7.52 8.18
N VAL A 124 -3.69 -6.46 8.08
CA VAL A 124 -3.41 -5.28 7.26
C VAL A 124 -3.33 -4.05 8.15
N SER A 125 -2.23 -3.32 8.05
CA SER A 125 -2.09 -2.03 8.73
C SER A 125 -3.00 -0.98 8.08
N VAL A 126 -3.76 -0.25 8.91
CA VAL A 126 -4.68 0.80 8.45
C VAL A 126 -4.42 2.10 9.19
N ILE A 127 -4.27 3.19 8.44
CA ILE A 127 -4.14 4.54 8.97
C ILE A 127 -5.49 5.25 8.81
N PHE A 128 -6.15 5.59 9.92
CA PHE A 128 -7.39 6.34 9.88
C PHE A 128 -7.14 7.84 9.94
N LEU A 129 -7.78 8.57 9.04
CA LEU A 129 -7.78 10.03 8.98
C LEU A 129 -9.19 10.57 9.18
N ASN A 130 -9.32 11.55 10.06
CA ASN A 130 -10.60 12.26 10.20
C ASN A 130 -10.74 13.30 9.09
N HIS A 131 -11.95 13.40 8.51
CA HIS A 131 -12.28 14.44 7.55
C HIS A 131 -12.49 15.77 8.28
N GLU A 132 -11.53 16.67 8.16
CA GLU A 132 -11.65 18.02 8.71
C GLU A 132 -12.15 19.02 7.65
N SER A 133 -11.63 18.93 6.44
CA SER A 133 -12.06 19.72 5.29
C SER A 133 -11.65 19.05 3.98
N SER A 134 -12.37 19.33 2.90
CA SER A 134 -12.03 18.84 1.56
C SER A 134 -10.66 19.35 1.10
N GLN A 135 -10.26 20.55 1.50
CA GLN A 135 -8.94 21.10 1.18
C GLN A 135 -7.81 20.30 1.84
N LYS A 136 -7.92 20.02 3.15
CA LYS A 136 -6.93 19.22 3.89
C LYS A 136 -6.83 17.80 3.34
N THR A 137 -7.96 17.18 3.06
CA THR A 137 -7.99 15.82 2.51
C THR A 137 -7.36 15.76 1.12
N ARG A 138 -7.64 16.73 0.24
CA ARG A 138 -6.97 16.81 -1.07
C ARG A 138 -5.47 17.03 -0.94
N SER A 139 -5.03 17.85 0.01
CA SER A 139 -3.60 18.07 0.27
C SER A 139 -2.92 16.77 0.68
N ILE A 140 -3.50 16.01 1.61
CA ILE A 140 -2.98 14.71 2.03
C ILE A 140 -2.93 13.73 0.85
N PHE A 141 -4.03 13.59 0.11
CA PHE A 141 -4.09 12.72 -1.07
C PHE A 141 -3.02 13.07 -2.10
N ASN A 142 -2.85 14.36 -2.37
CA ASN A 142 -1.85 14.84 -3.32
C ASN A 142 -0.41 14.55 -2.83
N THR A 143 -0.16 14.76 -1.55
CA THR A 143 1.15 14.49 -0.93
C THR A 143 1.51 13.01 -1.01
N VAL A 144 0.60 12.12 -0.61
CA VAL A 144 0.81 10.67 -0.66
C VAL A 144 1.10 10.20 -2.08
N ASN A 145 0.34 10.69 -3.07
CA ASN A 145 0.50 10.26 -4.47
C ASN A 145 1.68 10.93 -5.20
N LYS A 146 1.97 12.20 -4.91
CA LYS A 146 3.01 12.98 -5.59
C LYS A 146 4.41 12.48 -5.28
N TYR A 147 4.64 12.03 -4.06
CA TYR A 147 5.97 11.58 -3.61
C TYR A 147 6.17 10.07 -3.75
N ALA A 148 5.14 9.31 -4.14
CA ALA A 148 5.29 7.92 -4.54
C ALA A 148 5.98 7.88 -5.91
N LYS A 149 7.30 7.82 -5.93
CA LYS A 149 8.06 7.61 -7.18
C LYS A 149 7.90 6.16 -7.62
N PRO A 150 7.62 5.89 -8.89
CA PRO A 150 7.79 4.54 -9.44
C PRO A 150 9.24 4.11 -9.24
N THR A 151 9.46 2.88 -8.85
CA THR A 151 10.80 2.28 -8.84
C THR A 151 11.37 2.31 -10.26
N SER A 152 12.64 2.64 -10.40
CA SER A 152 13.32 2.60 -11.70
C SER A 152 13.45 1.14 -12.18
N ALA A 153 13.70 0.94 -13.47
CA ALA A 153 13.99 -0.39 -14.01
C ALA A 153 15.22 -1.01 -13.30
N GLY A 154 16.24 -0.21 -13.04
CA GLY A 154 17.41 -0.63 -12.28
C GLY A 154 17.08 -1.05 -10.84
N ASP A 155 16.27 -0.26 -10.11
CA ASP A 155 15.84 -0.63 -8.76
C ASP A 155 15.05 -1.95 -8.78
N ASN A 156 14.18 -2.15 -9.76
CA ASN A 156 13.43 -3.39 -9.91
C ASN A 156 14.36 -4.60 -10.16
N ILE A 157 15.39 -4.44 -10.99
CA ILE A 157 16.40 -5.50 -11.23
C ILE A 157 17.16 -5.82 -9.94
N ILE A 158 17.53 -4.80 -9.16
CA ILE A 158 18.28 -4.97 -7.92
C ILE A 158 17.43 -5.64 -6.84
N THR A 159 16.14 -5.34 -6.75
CA THR A 159 15.28 -5.74 -5.62
C THR A 159 14.36 -6.92 -5.91
N SER A 160 14.14 -7.31 -7.18
CA SER A 160 13.25 -8.41 -7.51
C SER A 160 13.86 -9.76 -7.16
N GLU A 161 13.15 -10.56 -6.36
CA GLU A 161 13.49 -11.95 -6.05
C GLU A 161 12.63 -12.96 -6.82
N GLU A 162 11.69 -12.47 -7.65
CA GLU A 162 10.71 -13.27 -8.38
C GLU A 162 10.95 -13.28 -9.88
N ASP A 163 11.52 -12.21 -10.42
CA ASP A 163 11.85 -12.09 -11.83
C ASP A 163 13.18 -12.81 -12.14
N GLY A 164 13.09 -13.95 -12.84
CA GLY A 164 14.26 -14.75 -13.23
C GLY A 164 15.29 -13.96 -14.03
N TYR A 165 14.87 -13.02 -14.88
CA TYR A 165 15.81 -12.16 -15.64
C TYR A 165 16.50 -11.16 -14.73
N ALA A 166 15.81 -10.59 -13.77
CA ALA A 166 16.39 -9.68 -12.78
C ALA A 166 17.42 -10.41 -11.90
N ILE A 167 17.08 -11.61 -11.41
CA ILE A 167 17.98 -12.46 -10.63
C ILE A 167 19.23 -12.84 -11.44
N LEU A 168 19.05 -13.26 -12.70
CA LEU A 168 20.16 -13.60 -13.58
C LEU A 168 21.05 -12.39 -13.84
N THR A 169 20.47 -11.24 -14.11
CA THR A 169 21.21 -9.98 -14.34
C THR A 169 22.06 -9.61 -13.13
N ARG A 170 21.49 -9.66 -11.91
CA ARG A 170 22.26 -9.42 -10.69
C ARG A 170 23.44 -10.39 -10.55
N ARG A 171 23.19 -11.68 -10.73
CA ARG A 171 24.24 -12.71 -10.65
C ARG A 171 25.36 -12.51 -11.67
N LEU A 172 25.02 -12.11 -12.90
CA LEU A 172 26.02 -11.81 -13.92
C LEU A 172 26.93 -10.64 -13.54
N ILE A 173 26.39 -9.68 -12.79
CA ILE A 173 27.14 -8.51 -12.32
C ILE A 173 27.96 -8.85 -11.08
N GLU A 174 27.39 -9.57 -10.11
CA GLU A 174 28.03 -9.94 -8.86
C GLU A 174 29.16 -10.94 -9.03
N VAL A 175 28.98 -11.94 -9.89
CA VAL A 175 29.98 -13.04 -10.11
C VAL A 175 31.03 -12.64 -11.14
N GLY A 176 30.87 -11.48 -11.79
CA GLY A 176 31.55 -11.18 -13.02
C GLY A 176 32.98 -10.68 -12.89
N ASP A 177 33.94 -11.54 -13.24
CA ASP A 177 35.22 -11.11 -13.82
C ASP A 177 35.06 -10.56 -15.24
N GLY A 178 33.82 -10.30 -15.65
CA GLY A 178 33.39 -10.05 -17.01
C GLY A 178 33.11 -8.58 -17.35
N VAL A 179 32.50 -8.41 -18.52
CA VAL A 179 32.16 -7.15 -19.17
C VAL A 179 31.13 -6.34 -18.34
N LEU A 180 30.32 -7.02 -17.52
CA LEU A 180 29.26 -6.43 -16.70
C LEU A 180 29.69 -6.24 -15.24
N LYS A 181 30.71 -5.42 -15.02
CA LYS A 181 31.08 -5.04 -13.65
C LYS A 181 30.13 -3.97 -13.12
N GLU A 182 29.85 -4.00 -11.84
CA GLU A 182 29.00 -3.00 -11.15
C GLU A 182 29.44 -1.56 -11.47
N THR A 183 30.74 -1.34 -11.62
CA THR A 183 31.31 -0.01 -11.92
C THR A 183 31.00 0.51 -13.32
N VAL A 184 30.58 -0.35 -14.26
CA VAL A 184 30.26 0.04 -15.64
C VAL A 184 28.77 0.04 -15.94
N VAL A 185 27.92 -0.29 -14.95
CA VAL A 185 26.47 -0.31 -15.08
C VAL A 185 25.86 0.91 -14.39
N ASN A 186 25.03 1.65 -15.11
CA ASN A 186 24.28 2.77 -14.54
C ASN A 186 22.90 2.31 -14.10
N TRP A 187 22.73 2.08 -12.80
CA TRP A 187 21.47 1.66 -12.19
C TRP A 187 20.44 2.80 -12.01
N LYS A 188 20.89 4.05 -12.12
CA LYS A 188 20.07 5.22 -11.76
C LYS A 188 19.26 5.79 -12.91
N ASN A 189 19.75 5.65 -14.11
CA ASN A 189 19.19 6.29 -15.31
C ASN A 189 19.16 5.31 -16.48
N ASN A 190 18.16 5.46 -17.36
CA ASN A 190 18.09 4.73 -18.62
C ASN A 190 18.94 5.35 -19.74
N THR A 191 19.80 6.31 -19.40
CA THR A 191 20.70 7.00 -20.34
C THR A 191 22.10 7.03 -19.76
N LEU A 192 23.08 6.73 -20.62
CA LEU A 192 24.50 6.87 -20.25
C LEU A 192 24.87 8.34 -20.21
N THR A 193 25.05 8.87 -19.02
CA THR A 193 25.46 10.26 -18.76
C THR A 193 26.91 10.37 -18.34
N ASP A 194 27.52 9.28 -17.94
CA ASP A 194 28.90 9.20 -17.46
C ASP A 194 29.73 8.36 -18.43
N LYS A 195 30.92 8.83 -18.77
CA LYS A 195 31.87 8.12 -19.64
C LYS A 195 32.45 6.84 -19.00
N SER A 196 32.33 6.69 -17.69
CA SER A 196 32.76 5.49 -16.96
C SER A 196 31.75 4.36 -17.02
N THR A 197 30.50 4.63 -17.33
CA THR A 197 29.44 3.61 -17.45
C THR A 197 29.14 3.29 -18.92
N HIS A 198 29.02 2.01 -19.23
CA HIS A 198 28.83 1.49 -20.59
C HIS A 198 27.46 0.86 -20.80
N PHE A 199 26.72 0.58 -19.71
CA PHE A 199 25.40 -0.08 -19.74
C PHE A 199 24.40 0.65 -18.85
N THR A 200 23.12 0.58 -19.22
CA THR A 200 21.99 1.07 -18.42
C THR A 200 20.94 -0.01 -18.26
#